data_c6257a57a9e21b21c44e2bf3ce96eaa4
#
_entry.id   c6257a57a9e21b21c44e2bf3ce96eaa4
#
_cell.length_a   1.000
_cell.length_b   1.000
_cell.length_c   1.000
_cell.angle_alpha   90.00
_cell.angle_beta   90.00
_cell.angle_gamma   90.00
#
_symmetry.space_group_name_H-M   'P 1'
#
loop_
_entity.id
_entity.type
_entity.pdbx_description
1 polymer ?
#
loop_
_entity_poly.entity_id
_entity_poly.type
_entity_poly.pdbx_seq_one_letter_code
_entity_poly.pdbx_strand_id
1 'polypeptide(L)'
;MVLKDFDKNLEKYAKLLVSTGINVQPGHTVNIVIDVDQAPLARLLVKEAYAHGASEVIVSWADDFVGRERLLHAAEDRISNVPEYRVAEMNYLLEKKASRLNVRSADPDAFAGVSAERLQKSTKALSLALKPLRTATQANKVSWTVASAAGKEWAKKVFPNAATDEEAVDLLWDQIFKTCRVYADDPVAAWKEHEEKLDAKASILNKEQFVKLHYTAPGTDLTLGMPKNHVWESAGSINAQGEHFIANMPTEEVFSAPDFRVAEGYVSSTKPLSYNGNIIEGIKVTFKDGQITEVSAEKGDKVMKDLVFENNGARGLGEVALVSDPSPISQSGITFFNTLFDENASNHLAIGSAYATSVKGGENFETEEELREAGLNRADVHVDFMIGGPEMNVDGIREDGTVVPIFRNGDWAI
;
A
#
# COMPACT_ATOMS: atom_id res chain seq x y z
N MET A 1 -11.34 -27.68 -0.05
CA MET A 1 -12.00 -27.61 1.29
C MET A 1 -12.94 -26.42 1.19
N VAL A 2 -14.20 -26.55 1.51
CA VAL A 2 -15.07 -25.35 1.54
C VAL A 2 -14.79 -24.63 2.84
N LEU A 3 -14.41 -23.36 2.76
CA LEU A 3 -14.11 -22.55 3.92
C LEU A 3 -15.38 -22.43 4.80
N LYS A 4 -15.26 -22.85 6.08
CA LYS A 4 -16.40 -22.87 7.00
C LYS A 4 -16.97 -21.46 7.20
N ASP A 5 -18.30 -21.34 7.18
CA ASP A 5 -19.03 -20.08 7.40
C ASP A 5 -18.62 -18.96 6.41
N PHE A 6 -18.21 -19.32 5.19
CA PHE A 6 -17.69 -18.37 4.21
C PHE A 6 -18.64 -17.20 3.96
N ASP A 7 -19.91 -17.46 3.67
CA ASP A 7 -20.89 -16.40 3.37
C ASP A 7 -21.03 -15.40 4.54
N LYS A 8 -21.07 -15.92 5.77
CA LYS A 8 -21.14 -15.07 6.98
C LYS A 8 -19.88 -14.23 7.15
N ASN A 9 -18.72 -14.80 6.88
CA ASN A 9 -17.45 -14.05 6.96
C ASN A 9 -17.35 -13.01 5.83
N LEU A 10 -17.85 -13.33 4.64
CA LEU A 10 -17.92 -12.39 3.53
C LEU A 10 -18.84 -11.20 3.83
N GLU A 11 -19.99 -11.44 4.50
CA GLU A 11 -20.86 -10.38 5.01
C GLU A 11 -20.17 -9.50 6.05
N LYS A 12 -19.45 -10.10 7.03
CA LYS A 12 -18.66 -9.36 8.01
C LYS A 12 -17.57 -8.52 7.35
N TYR A 13 -16.90 -9.08 6.33
CA TYR A 13 -15.88 -8.36 5.57
C TYR A 13 -16.45 -7.18 4.81
N ALA A 14 -17.58 -7.37 4.10
CA ALA A 14 -18.26 -6.27 3.42
C ALA A 14 -18.69 -5.15 4.38
N LYS A 15 -19.25 -5.51 5.53
CA LYS A 15 -19.59 -4.55 6.58
C LYS A 15 -18.36 -3.79 7.08
N LEU A 16 -17.26 -4.49 7.34
CA LEU A 16 -16.01 -3.88 7.81
C LEU A 16 -15.47 -2.85 6.80
N LEU A 17 -15.40 -3.22 5.51
CA LEU A 17 -14.91 -2.32 4.46
C LEU A 17 -15.76 -1.06 4.30
N VAL A 18 -17.08 -1.17 4.48
CA VAL A 18 -18.00 -0.04 4.34
C VAL A 18 -18.03 0.83 5.58
N SER A 19 -18.12 0.23 6.78
CA SER A 19 -18.31 0.98 8.03
C SER A 19 -17.02 1.50 8.65
N THR A 20 -15.89 0.81 8.44
CA THR A 20 -14.59 1.16 9.01
C THR A 20 -13.62 1.58 7.92
N GLY A 21 -13.56 0.85 6.81
CA GLY A 21 -12.73 1.19 5.66
C GLY A 21 -13.04 2.59 5.16
N ILE A 22 -13.99 2.73 4.27
CA ILE A 22 -14.39 4.04 3.71
C ILE A 22 -15.33 4.86 4.63
N ASN A 23 -15.77 4.29 5.74
CA ASN A 23 -16.65 4.93 6.73
C ASN A 23 -17.82 5.71 6.09
N VAL A 24 -18.66 5.00 5.37
CA VAL A 24 -19.80 5.61 4.65
C VAL A 24 -20.72 6.38 5.60
N GLN A 25 -20.95 7.64 5.28
CA GLN A 25 -21.88 8.52 5.99
C GLN A 25 -23.16 8.76 5.18
N PRO A 26 -24.29 9.13 5.84
CA PRO A 26 -25.51 9.49 5.14
C PRO A 26 -25.31 10.57 4.08
N GLY A 27 -25.79 10.30 2.87
CA GLY A 27 -25.67 11.23 1.73
C GLY A 27 -24.43 11.04 0.86
N HIS A 28 -23.47 10.19 1.26
CA HIS A 28 -22.27 9.94 0.44
C HIS A 28 -22.61 9.33 -0.92
N THR A 29 -21.86 9.73 -1.94
CA THR A 29 -21.69 8.94 -3.16
C THR A 29 -20.50 8.00 -2.91
N VAL A 30 -20.66 6.72 -3.28
CA VAL A 30 -19.64 5.68 -3.10
C VAL A 30 -19.25 5.10 -4.45
N ASN A 31 -17.96 5.04 -4.75
CA ASN A 31 -17.43 4.32 -5.90
C ASN A 31 -16.70 3.06 -5.45
N ILE A 32 -17.18 1.91 -5.90
CA ILE A 32 -16.59 0.60 -5.64
C ILE A 32 -15.92 0.10 -6.93
N VAL A 33 -14.60 -0.02 -6.92
CA VAL A 33 -13.84 -0.66 -8.00
C VAL A 33 -13.57 -2.10 -7.59
N ILE A 34 -14.05 -3.06 -8.36
CA ILE A 34 -13.97 -4.49 -7.99
C ILE A 34 -13.90 -5.37 -9.22
N ASP A 35 -13.21 -6.51 -9.11
CA ASP A 35 -13.09 -7.46 -10.21
C ASP A 35 -14.43 -8.19 -10.45
N VAL A 36 -14.73 -8.48 -11.71
CA VAL A 36 -16.04 -9.03 -12.14
C VAL A 36 -16.35 -10.39 -11.52
N ASP A 37 -15.33 -11.21 -11.26
CA ASP A 37 -15.47 -12.51 -10.59
C ASP A 37 -15.82 -12.39 -9.10
N GLN A 38 -15.69 -11.19 -8.51
CA GLN A 38 -16.05 -10.87 -7.14
C GLN A 38 -17.48 -10.26 -7.00
N ALA A 39 -18.35 -10.53 -7.97
CA ALA A 39 -19.74 -10.04 -7.95
C ALA A 39 -20.52 -10.39 -6.67
N PRO A 40 -20.33 -11.55 -6.00
CA PRO A 40 -20.97 -11.81 -4.71
C PRO A 40 -20.58 -10.76 -3.63
N LEU A 41 -19.29 -10.46 -3.49
CA LEU A 41 -18.81 -9.43 -2.56
C LEU A 41 -19.31 -8.03 -2.95
N ALA A 42 -19.27 -7.69 -4.24
CA ALA A 42 -19.78 -6.40 -4.73
C ALA A 42 -21.24 -6.14 -4.31
N ARG A 43 -22.09 -7.16 -4.41
CA ARG A 43 -23.50 -7.05 -4.00
C ARG A 43 -23.67 -6.82 -2.51
N LEU A 44 -22.82 -7.42 -1.68
CA LEU A 44 -22.81 -7.18 -0.23
C LEU A 44 -22.33 -5.77 0.09
N LEU A 45 -21.25 -5.31 -0.55
CA LEU A 45 -20.75 -3.95 -0.39
C LEU A 45 -21.78 -2.89 -0.76
N VAL A 46 -22.49 -3.06 -1.88
CA VAL A 46 -23.58 -2.16 -2.31
C VAL A 46 -24.70 -2.14 -1.28
N LYS A 47 -25.13 -3.32 -0.81
CA LYS A 47 -26.19 -3.44 0.21
C LYS A 47 -25.78 -2.73 1.51
N GLU A 48 -24.56 -2.95 1.98
CA GLU A 48 -24.04 -2.32 3.19
C GLU A 48 -23.88 -0.80 3.03
N ALA A 49 -23.39 -0.32 1.89
CA ALA A 49 -23.26 1.12 1.64
C ALA A 49 -24.63 1.85 1.71
N TYR A 50 -25.65 1.28 1.08
CA TYR A 50 -27.02 1.85 1.20
C TYR A 50 -27.60 1.71 2.61
N ALA A 51 -27.28 0.64 3.33
CA ALA A 51 -27.70 0.48 4.73
C ALA A 51 -27.06 1.53 5.65
N HIS A 52 -25.87 2.03 5.31
CA HIS A 52 -25.19 3.13 5.99
C HIS A 52 -25.63 4.52 5.47
N GLY A 53 -26.60 4.60 4.56
CA GLY A 53 -27.21 5.85 4.11
C GLY A 53 -26.54 6.49 2.90
N ALA A 54 -25.74 5.76 2.12
CA ALA A 54 -25.22 6.26 0.86
C ALA A 54 -26.36 6.76 -0.04
N SER A 55 -26.18 7.91 -0.67
CA SER A 55 -27.16 8.45 -1.63
C SER A 55 -27.06 7.79 -3.00
N GLU A 56 -25.86 7.33 -3.34
CA GLU A 56 -25.55 6.68 -4.61
C GLU A 56 -24.37 5.71 -4.45
N VAL A 57 -24.44 4.56 -5.10
CA VAL A 57 -23.34 3.58 -5.17
C VAL A 57 -23.07 3.24 -6.61
N ILE A 58 -21.86 3.53 -7.06
CA ILE A 58 -21.37 3.27 -8.43
C ILE A 58 -20.40 2.10 -8.37
N VAL A 59 -20.65 1.02 -9.10
CA VAL A 59 -19.73 -0.11 -9.21
C VAL A 59 -18.99 -0.04 -10.53
N SER A 60 -17.67 0.13 -10.46
CA SER A 60 -16.76 0.12 -11.59
C SER A 60 -16.11 -1.26 -11.68
N TRP A 61 -16.57 -2.08 -12.62
CA TRP A 61 -16.05 -3.43 -12.81
C TRP A 61 -14.69 -3.43 -13.47
N ALA A 62 -13.78 -4.25 -12.96
CA ALA A 62 -12.49 -4.54 -13.56
C ALA A 62 -12.43 -6.00 -14.03
N ASP A 63 -11.64 -6.24 -15.07
CA ASP A 63 -11.40 -7.56 -15.63
C ASP A 63 -10.02 -7.56 -16.30
N ASP A 64 -9.07 -8.27 -15.71
CA ASP A 64 -7.68 -8.31 -16.16
C ASP A 64 -7.57 -9.00 -17.54
N PHE A 65 -8.41 -10.01 -17.81
CA PHE A 65 -8.45 -10.65 -19.13
C PHE A 65 -8.86 -9.65 -20.22
N VAL A 66 -9.94 -8.90 -19.99
CA VAL A 66 -10.40 -7.86 -20.94
C VAL A 66 -9.35 -6.76 -21.08
N GLY A 67 -8.70 -6.37 -19.99
CA GLY A 67 -7.59 -5.42 -19.98
C GLY A 67 -6.41 -5.89 -20.83
N ARG A 68 -6.01 -7.16 -20.67
CA ARG A 68 -4.94 -7.79 -21.43
C ARG A 68 -5.27 -7.88 -22.93
N GLU A 69 -6.47 -8.36 -23.30
CA GLU A 69 -6.90 -8.45 -24.68
C GLU A 69 -6.93 -7.08 -25.37
N ARG A 70 -7.38 -6.05 -24.65
CA ARG A 70 -7.30 -4.66 -25.14
C ARG A 70 -5.85 -4.26 -25.40
N LEU A 71 -4.92 -4.54 -24.50
CA LEU A 71 -3.50 -4.20 -24.66
C LEU A 71 -2.85 -4.99 -25.80
N LEU A 72 -3.26 -6.22 -26.08
CA LEU A 72 -2.73 -7.02 -27.17
C LEU A 72 -3.25 -6.57 -28.55
N HIS A 73 -4.52 -6.18 -28.65
CA HIS A 73 -5.22 -6.08 -29.92
C HIS A 73 -5.73 -4.69 -30.30
N ALA A 74 -5.93 -3.78 -29.34
CA ALA A 74 -6.44 -2.45 -29.66
C ALA A 74 -5.44 -1.63 -30.50
N ALA A 75 -5.97 -0.74 -31.34
CA ALA A 75 -5.16 0.19 -32.13
C ALA A 75 -4.34 1.12 -31.20
N GLU A 76 -3.19 1.56 -31.68
CA GLU A 76 -2.21 2.31 -30.89
C GLU A 76 -2.79 3.62 -30.32
N ASP A 77 -3.56 4.35 -31.13
CA ASP A 77 -4.24 5.58 -30.72
C ASP A 77 -5.26 5.32 -29.58
N ARG A 78 -5.85 4.13 -29.54
CA ARG A 78 -6.80 3.72 -28.50
C ARG A 78 -6.13 3.32 -27.19
N ILE A 79 -4.89 2.88 -27.25
CA ILE A 79 -4.09 2.55 -26.07
C ILE A 79 -3.53 3.83 -25.43
N SER A 80 -3.09 4.76 -26.25
CA SER A 80 -2.42 5.99 -25.85
C SER A 80 -3.38 7.09 -25.38
N ASN A 81 -4.69 6.88 -25.47
CA ASN A 81 -5.69 7.85 -25.07
C ASN A 81 -6.79 7.22 -24.20
N VAL A 82 -7.23 7.97 -23.19
CA VAL A 82 -8.39 7.60 -22.37
C VAL A 82 -9.64 8.20 -23.01
N PRO A 83 -10.70 7.40 -23.26
CA PRO A 83 -11.94 7.90 -23.87
C PRO A 83 -12.62 8.98 -23.04
N GLU A 84 -13.27 9.95 -23.68
CA GLU A 84 -13.94 11.08 -23.00
C GLU A 84 -14.96 10.65 -21.97
N TYR A 85 -15.72 9.58 -22.22
CA TYR A 85 -16.72 9.09 -21.25
C TYR A 85 -16.06 8.62 -19.93
N ARG A 86 -14.85 8.07 -19.98
CA ARG A 86 -14.08 7.70 -18.79
C ARG A 86 -13.64 8.94 -18.01
N VAL A 87 -13.20 9.97 -18.72
CA VAL A 87 -12.82 11.25 -18.11
C VAL A 87 -14.04 11.92 -17.46
N ALA A 88 -15.21 11.86 -18.13
CA ALA A 88 -16.46 12.38 -17.57
C ALA A 88 -16.89 11.64 -16.30
N GLU A 89 -16.76 10.31 -16.24
CA GLU A 89 -17.00 9.51 -15.02
C GLU A 89 -16.07 9.95 -13.88
N MET A 90 -14.78 10.11 -14.17
CA MET A 90 -13.80 10.57 -13.17
C MET A 90 -14.12 11.97 -12.63
N ASN A 91 -14.53 12.89 -13.51
CA ASN A 91 -14.93 14.25 -13.12
C ASN A 91 -16.20 14.22 -12.27
N TYR A 92 -17.16 13.36 -12.59
CA TYR A 92 -18.36 13.15 -11.78
C TYR A 92 -18.02 12.68 -10.36
N LEU A 93 -17.14 11.67 -10.23
CA LEU A 93 -16.71 11.17 -8.92
C LEU A 93 -16.00 12.26 -8.10
N LEU A 94 -15.21 13.11 -8.74
CA LEU A 94 -14.56 14.26 -8.08
C LEU A 94 -15.59 15.31 -7.61
N GLU A 95 -16.53 15.67 -8.49
CA GLU A 95 -17.60 16.63 -8.19
C GLU A 95 -18.45 16.16 -6.99
N LYS A 96 -18.82 14.88 -7.00
CA LYS A 96 -19.59 14.25 -5.92
C LYS A 96 -18.78 13.99 -4.65
N LYS A 97 -17.47 14.22 -4.65
CA LYS A 97 -16.58 13.84 -3.55
C LYS A 97 -16.77 12.39 -3.15
N ALA A 98 -16.86 11.50 -4.13
CA ALA A 98 -17.19 10.10 -3.92
C ALA A 98 -16.15 9.41 -3.03
N SER A 99 -16.60 8.76 -1.96
CA SER A 99 -15.77 7.82 -1.19
C SER A 99 -15.39 6.64 -2.07
N ARG A 100 -14.15 6.17 -1.97
CA ARG A 100 -13.58 5.20 -2.91
C ARG A 100 -13.16 3.91 -2.23
N LEU A 101 -13.79 2.82 -2.62
CA LEU A 101 -13.40 1.47 -2.20
C LEU A 101 -12.83 0.71 -3.39
N ASN A 102 -11.55 0.34 -3.30
CA ASN A 102 -10.84 -0.40 -4.33
C ASN A 102 -10.54 -1.81 -3.82
N VAL A 103 -11.27 -2.81 -4.32
CA VAL A 103 -11.15 -4.21 -3.91
C VAL A 103 -10.69 -5.03 -5.11
N ARG A 104 -9.42 -5.41 -5.13
CA ARG A 104 -8.82 -6.07 -6.28
C ARG A 104 -8.28 -7.45 -5.94
N SER A 105 -8.41 -8.34 -6.90
CA SER A 105 -7.62 -9.56 -6.98
C SER A 105 -6.35 -9.27 -7.75
N ALA A 106 -5.20 -9.44 -7.14
CA ALA A 106 -3.94 -9.17 -7.84
C ALA A 106 -3.50 -10.42 -8.60
N ASP A 107 -3.80 -10.52 -9.91
CA ASP A 107 -3.12 -11.52 -10.74
C ASP A 107 -1.72 -11.00 -11.11
N PRO A 108 -0.63 -11.58 -10.54
CA PRO A 108 0.73 -11.10 -10.83
C PRO A 108 1.16 -11.26 -12.28
N ASP A 109 0.50 -12.15 -13.02
CA ASP A 109 0.82 -12.48 -14.41
C ASP A 109 -0.25 -11.95 -15.40
N ALA A 110 -1.17 -11.08 -14.96
CA ALA A 110 -2.32 -10.58 -15.72
C ALA A 110 -1.96 -10.08 -17.13
N PHE A 111 -0.83 -9.42 -17.30
CA PHE A 111 -0.38 -8.84 -18.54
C PHE A 111 0.76 -9.60 -19.23
N ALA A 112 0.93 -10.88 -18.90
CA ALA A 112 1.93 -11.73 -19.55
C ALA A 112 1.73 -11.75 -21.08
N GLY A 113 2.83 -11.53 -21.83
CA GLY A 113 2.82 -11.48 -23.29
C GLY A 113 2.45 -10.12 -23.91
N VAL A 114 2.05 -9.14 -23.11
CA VAL A 114 1.90 -7.74 -23.57
C VAL A 114 3.30 -7.10 -23.67
N SER A 115 3.56 -6.37 -24.76
CA SER A 115 4.84 -5.65 -24.88
C SER A 115 4.96 -4.54 -23.83
N ALA A 116 6.15 -4.38 -23.26
CA ALA A 116 6.43 -3.33 -22.28
C ALA A 116 6.07 -1.93 -22.80
N GLU A 117 6.31 -1.66 -24.10
CA GLU A 117 5.97 -0.39 -24.73
C GLU A 117 4.47 -0.09 -24.71
N ARG A 118 3.63 -1.07 -25.06
CA ARG A 118 2.17 -0.92 -25.06
C ARG A 118 1.62 -0.74 -23.65
N LEU A 119 2.14 -1.51 -22.71
CA LEU A 119 1.80 -1.39 -21.30
C LEU A 119 2.16 0.02 -20.77
N GLN A 120 3.38 0.49 -21.03
CA GLN A 120 3.84 1.82 -20.61
C GLN A 120 2.98 2.94 -21.18
N LYS A 121 2.65 2.90 -22.49
CA LYS A 121 1.78 3.90 -23.13
C LYS A 121 0.40 3.95 -22.47
N SER A 122 -0.22 2.80 -22.25
CA SER A 122 -1.53 2.72 -21.60
C SER A 122 -1.48 3.24 -20.17
N THR A 123 -0.49 2.81 -19.39
CA THR A 123 -0.31 3.24 -18.00
C THR A 123 -0.08 4.75 -17.91
N LYS A 124 0.75 5.31 -18.80
CA LYS A 124 1.00 6.76 -18.85
C LYS A 124 -0.28 7.55 -19.19
N ALA A 125 -1.04 7.11 -20.22
CA ALA A 125 -2.29 7.76 -20.60
C ALA A 125 -3.31 7.75 -19.45
N LEU A 126 -3.48 6.59 -18.81
CA LEU A 126 -4.37 6.44 -17.65
C LEU A 126 -3.90 7.27 -16.46
N SER A 127 -2.61 7.26 -16.15
CA SER A 127 -2.02 8.05 -15.06
C SER A 127 -2.26 9.55 -15.24
N LEU A 128 -2.12 10.07 -16.46
CA LEU A 128 -2.41 11.46 -16.76
C LEU A 128 -3.90 11.80 -16.60
N ALA A 129 -4.78 10.95 -17.13
CA ALA A 129 -6.22 11.15 -17.03
C ALA A 129 -6.72 11.07 -15.57
N LEU A 130 -6.18 10.12 -14.78
CA LEU A 130 -6.53 9.92 -13.37
C LEU A 130 -5.83 10.90 -12.41
N LYS A 131 -4.89 11.72 -12.88
CA LYS A 131 -4.10 12.60 -12.00
C LYS A 131 -4.97 13.43 -11.04
N PRO A 132 -6.06 14.11 -11.46
CA PRO A 132 -6.90 14.88 -10.53
C PRO A 132 -7.52 14.02 -9.43
N LEU A 133 -8.03 12.83 -9.80
CA LEU A 133 -8.67 11.91 -8.86
C LEU A 133 -7.66 11.31 -7.89
N ARG A 134 -6.46 10.95 -8.37
CA ARG A 134 -5.37 10.45 -7.54
C ARG A 134 -4.88 11.51 -6.56
N THR A 135 -4.68 12.73 -7.02
CA THR A 135 -4.28 13.86 -6.17
C THR A 135 -5.31 14.11 -5.06
N ALA A 136 -6.60 14.07 -5.37
CA ALA A 136 -7.66 14.23 -4.38
C ALA A 136 -7.64 13.09 -3.34
N THR A 137 -7.43 11.85 -3.78
CA THR A 137 -7.32 10.67 -2.91
C THR A 137 -6.09 10.77 -2.00
N GLN A 138 -4.90 11.04 -2.56
CA GLN A 138 -3.64 11.16 -1.80
C GLN A 138 -3.62 12.34 -0.82
N ALA A 139 -4.41 13.39 -1.08
CA ALA A 139 -4.60 14.52 -0.17
C ALA A 139 -5.77 14.30 0.81
N ASN A 140 -6.28 13.10 0.95
CA ASN A 140 -7.40 12.74 1.82
C ASN A 140 -8.63 13.66 1.66
N LYS A 141 -8.88 14.16 0.44
CA LYS A 141 -10.08 15.00 0.18
C LYS A 141 -11.38 14.21 0.28
N VAL A 142 -11.30 12.89 0.19
CA VAL A 142 -12.40 11.93 0.35
C VAL A 142 -11.89 10.71 1.10
N SER A 143 -12.77 9.95 1.74
CA SER A 143 -12.44 8.64 2.30
C SER A 143 -12.09 7.67 1.18
N TRP A 144 -11.07 6.85 1.38
CA TRP A 144 -10.68 5.81 0.43
C TRP A 144 -10.11 4.59 1.15
N THR A 145 -10.33 3.42 0.57
CA THR A 145 -9.79 2.16 1.11
C THR A 145 -9.33 1.28 -0.03
N VAL A 146 -8.15 0.71 0.12
CA VAL A 146 -7.66 -0.40 -0.70
C VAL A 146 -7.82 -1.68 0.11
N ALA A 147 -8.42 -2.69 -0.51
CA ALA A 147 -8.61 -4.01 0.06
C ALA A 147 -8.47 -5.06 -1.04
N SER A 148 -8.49 -6.33 -0.67
CA SER A 148 -8.34 -7.41 -1.64
C SER A 148 -9.46 -8.44 -1.55
N ALA A 149 -9.64 -9.18 -2.64
CA ALA A 149 -10.52 -10.33 -2.73
C ALA A 149 -9.78 -11.50 -3.40
N ALA A 150 -10.04 -12.73 -2.98
CA ALA A 150 -9.33 -13.89 -3.50
C ALA A 150 -9.78 -14.23 -4.92
N GLY A 151 -8.98 -13.84 -5.91
CA GLY A 151 -9.12 -14.28 -7.29
C GLY A 151 -8.36 -15.60 -7.53
N LYS A 152 -8.81 -16.35 -8.52
CA LYS A 152 -8.30 -17.68 -8.82
C LYS A 152 -6.80 -17.67 -9.18
N GLU A 153 -6.37 -16.80 -10.08
CA GLU A 153 -4.98 -16.80 -10.57
C GLU A 153 -4.01 -16.30 -9.49
N TRP A 154 -4.41 -15.32 -8.71
CA TRP A 154 -3.65 -14.90 -7.54
C TRP A 154 -3.54 -16.01 -6.49
N ALA A 155 -4.64 -16.69 -6.19
CA ALA A 155 -4.67 -17.81 -5.23
C ALA A 155 -3.72 -18.96 -5.63
N LYS A 156 -3.72 -19.32 -6.91
CA LYS A 156 -2.80 -20.34 -7.45
C LYS A 156 -1.33 -19.92 -7.33
N LYS A 157 -1.03 -18.65 -7.50
CA LYS A 157 0.33 -18.12 -7.34
C LYS A 157 0.79 -18.19 -5.89
N VAL A 158 -0.08 -17.85 -4.95
CA VAL A 158 0.20 -17.87 -3.51
C VAL A 158 0.24 -19.31 -2.97
N PHE A 159 -0.65 -20.18 -3.44
CA PHE A 159 -0.79 -21.58 -3.00
C PHE A 159 -0.58 -22.58 -4.14
N PRO A 160 0.63 -22.65 -4.72
CA PRO A 160 0.90 -23.49 -5.88
C PRO A 160 0.79 -25.02 -5.61
N ASN A 161 0.78 -25.41 -4.33
CA ASN A 161 0.67 -26.80 -3.89
C ASN A 161 -0.76 -27.19 -3.47
N ALA A 162 -1.76 -26.33 -3.63
CA ALA A 162 -3.15 -26.68 -3.39
C ALA A 162 -3.61 -27.76 -4.37
N ALA A 163 -4.45 -28.69 -3.90
CA ALA A 163 -4.89 -29.82 -4.71
C ALA A 163 -5.84 -29.41 -5.86
N THR A 164 -6.58 -28.32 -5.67
CA THR A 164 -7.46 -27.72 -6.68
C THR A 164 -7.42 -26.19 -6.63
N ASP A 165 -7.88 -25.57 -7.72
CA ASP A 165 -8.00 -24.10 -7.79
C ASP A 165 -8.95 -23.55 -6.71
N GLU A 166 -10.03 -24.27 -6.41
CA GLU A 166 -11.00 -23.91 -5.37
C GLU A 166 -10.37 -23.98 -3.98
N GLU A 167 -9.52 -24.97 -3.72
CA GLU A 167 -8.77 -25.04 -2.46
C GLU A 167 -7.79 -23.87 -2.32
N ALA A 168 -7.10 -23.49 -3.40
CA ALA A 168 -6.22 -22.31 -3.38
C ALA A 168 -7.00 -21.03 -3.06
N VAL A 169 -8.19 -20.84 -3.65
CA VAL A 169 -9.07 -19.70 -3.39
C VAL A 169 -9.56 -19.71 -1.94
N ASP A 170 -9.98 -20.85 -1.40
CA ASP A 170 -10.38 -21.00 -0.01
C ASP A 170 -9.24 -20.62 0.96
N LEU A 171 -8.02 -21.10 0.68
CA LEU A 171 -6.84 -20.79 1.48
C LEU A 171 -6.51 -19.29 1.44
N LEU A 172 -6.64 -18.64 0.29
CA LEU A 172 -6.39 -17.21 0.16
C LEU A 172 -7.45 -16.38 0.89
N TRP A 173 -8.74 -16.73 0.77
CA TRP A 173 -9.81 -16.10 1.55
C TRP A 173 -9.59 -16.27 3.06
N ASP A 174 -9.12 -17.43 3.51
CA ASP A 174 -8.79 -17.65 4.92
C ASP A 174 -7.72 -16.67 5.41
N GLN A 175 -6.69 -16.41 4.59
CA GLN A 175 -5.65 -15.41 4.92
C GLN A 175 -6.20 -13.99 4.92
N ILE A 176 -7.01 -13.61 3.92
CA ILE A 176 -7.65 -12.29 3.88
C ILE A 176 -8.51 -12.07 5.13
N PHE A 177 -9.34 -13.05 5.51
CA PHE A 177 -10.18 -12.94 6.69
C PHE A 177 -9.39 -12.87 7.99
N LYS A 178 -8.29 -13.61 8.12
CA LYS A 178 -7.39 -13.55 9.28
C LYS A 178 -6.73 -12.18 9.41
N THR A 179 -6.09 -11.73 8.35
CA THR A 179 -5.32 -10.48 8.36
C THR A 179 -6.22 -9.26 8.50
N CYS A 180 -7.43 -9.31 7.94
CA CYS A 180 -8.46 -8.26 8.13
C CYS A 180 -9.29 -8.46 9.40
N ARG A 181 -8.95 -9.39 10.31
CA ARG A 181 -9.61 -9.63 11.60
C ARG A 181 -11.11 -9.99 11.50
N VAL A 182 -11.53 -10.53 10.34
CA VAL A 182 -12.94 -10.89 10.07
C VAL A 182 -13.43 -12.02 10.99
N TYR A 183 -12.53 -12.88 11.45
CA TYR A 183 -12.87 -13.98 12.36
C TYR A 183 -13.17 -13.54 13.80
N ALA A 184 -12.89 -12.29 14.16
CA ALA A 184 -13.33 -11.75 15.43
C ALA A 184 -14.87 -11.78 15.57
N ASP A 185 -15.37 -11.84 16.79
CA ASP A 185 -16.82 -11.76 17.05
C ASP A 185 -17.37 -10.47 16.47
N ASP A 186 -16.70 -9.34 16.73
CA ASP A 186 -16.95 -8.04 16.14
C ASP A 186 -15.67 -7.51 15.43
N PRO A 187 -15.55 -7.64 14.10
CA PRO A 187 -14.41 -7.14 13.35
C PRO A 187 -14.22 -5.62 13.45
N VAL A 188 -15.28 -4.84 13.59
CA VAL A 188 -15.21 -3.38 13.73
C VAL A 188 -14.53 -3.01 15.05
N ALA A 189 -14.94 -3.66 16.14
CA ALA A 189 -14.32 -3.46 17.45
C ALA A 189 -12.86 -3.93 17.46
N ALA A 190 -12.55 -5.06 16.80
CA ALA A 190 -11.18 -5.57 16.68
C ALA A 190 -10.28 -4.62 15.87
N TRP A 191 -10.79 -3.99 14.83
CA TRP A 191 -10.06 -2.96 14.08
C TRP A 191 -9.82 -1.70 14.88
N LYS A 192 -10.81 -1.24 15.62
CA LYS A 192 -10.65 -0.09 16.51
C LYS A 192 -9.54 -0.32 17.56
N GLU A 193 -9.54 -1.49 18.20
CA GLU A 193 -8.47 -1.86 19.14
C GLU A 193 -7.09 -1.93 18.48
N HIS A 194 -7.03 -2.45 17.26
CA HIS A 194 -5.81 -2.52 16.48
C HIS A 194 -5.27 -1.13 16.12
N GLU A 195 -6.13 -0.26 15.61
CA GLU A 195 -5.80 1.14 15.31
C GLU A 195 -5.29 1.87 16.55
N GLU A 196 -5.99 1.76 17.70
CA GLU A 196 -5.57 2.38 18.96
C GLU A 196 -4.15 1.94 19.37
N LYS A 197 -3.76 0.68 19.08
CA LYS A 197 -2.39 0.18 19.34
C LYS A 197 -1.37 0.82 18.40
N LEU A 198 -1.67 0.95 17.11
CA LEU A 198 -0.79 1.61 16.14
C LEU A 198 -0.67 3.11 16.44
N ASP A 199 -1.78 3.79 16.75
CA ASP A 199 -1.81 5.20 17.12
C ASP A 199 -0.97 5.49 18.38
N ALA A 200 -0.99 4.59 19.35
CA ALA A 200 -0.14 4.72 20.55
C ALA A 200 1.35 4.71 20.17
N LYS A 201 1.77 3.84 19.23
CA LYS A 201 3.15 3.80 18.73
C LYS A 201 3.51 5.06 17.93
N ALA A 202 2.65 5.47 17.00
CA ALA A 202 2.81 6.71 16.24
C ALA A 202 2.92 7.93 17.17
N SER A 203 2.08 7.99 18.22
CA SER A 203 2.10 9.08 19.20
C SER A 203 3.41 9.16 19.97
N ILE A 204 4.00 8.02 20.36
CA ILE A 204 5.32 7.99 21.02
C ILE A 204 6.39 8.52 20.05
N LEU A 205 6.44 8.02 18.82
CA LEU A 205 7.40 8.45 17.81
C LEU A 205 7.27 9.94 17.47
N ASN A 206 6.02 10.42 17.35
CA ASN A 206 5.73 11.84 17.14
C ASN A 206 6.18 12.74 18.29
N LYS A 207 6.12 12.26 19.52
CA LYS A 207 6.59 12.98 20.70
C LYS A 207 8.13 13.02 20.77
N GLU A 208 8.76 11.91 20.43
CA GLU A 208 10.23 11.75 20.51
C GLU A 208 10.98 12.60 19.49
N GLN A 209 10.43 12.79 18.29
CA GLN A 209 11.05 13.58 17.22
C GLN A 209 12.52 13.22 17.00
N PHE A 210 12.81 11.93 16.81
CA PHE A 210 14.15 11.44 16.55
C PHE A 210 14.77 12.12 15.32
N VAL A 211 16.03 12.52 15.41
CA VAL A 211 16.74 13.12 14.27
C VAL A 211 17.31 12.06 13.32
N LYS A 212 17.46 10.82 13.80
CA LYS A 212 17.92 9.67 13.00
C LYS A 212 17.28 8.38 13.48
N LEU A 213 17.21 7.42 12.55
CA LEU A 213 16.93 6.01 12.82
C LEU A 213 18.13 5.18 12.43
N HIS A 214 18.49 4.18 13.23
CA HIS A 214 19.56 3.25 12.95
C HIS A 214 19.02 1.82 12.95
N TYR A 215 19.12 1.16 11.80
CA TYR A 215 18.65 -0.21 11.56
C TYR A 215 19.83 -1.18 11.58
N THR A 216 19.70 -2.27 12.34
CA THR A 216 20.69 -3.35 12.38
C THR A 216 20.02 -4.71 12.32
N ALA A 217 20.48 -5.54 11.38
CA ALA A 217 20.10 -6.94 11.19
C ALA A 217 21.16 -7.66 10.36
N PRO A 218 21.11 -9.00 10.18
CA PRO A 218 21.98 -9.67 9.23
C PRO A 218 21.85 -9.06 7.81
N GLY A 219 22.95 -8.53 7.28
CA GLY A 219 22.98 -7.85 5.97
C GLY A 219 22.44 -6.43 5.97
N THR A 220 22.22 -5.83 7.14
CA THR A 220 21.71 -4.46 7.28
C THR A 220 22.44 -3.71 8.38
N ASP A 221 23.02 -2.57 8.01
CA ASP A 221 23.54 -1.53 8.90
C ASP A 221 23.28 -0.19 8.22
N LEU A 222 22.15 0.44 8.55
CA LEU A 222 21.64 1.60 7.83
C LEU A 222 21.24 2.71 8.82
N THR A 223 21.73 3.90 8.59
CA THR A 223 21.30 5.11 9.31
C THR A 223 20.53 6.04 8.38
N LEU A 224 19.33 6.41 8.77
CA LEU A 224 18.45 7.35 8.06
C LEU A 224 18.31 8.63 8.88
N GLY A 225 18.35 9.80 8.25
CA GLY A 225 17.93 11.06 8.86
C GLY A 225 16.42 11.20 8.85
N MET A 226 15.87 11.88 9.84
CA MET A 226 14.45 12.24 9.87
C MET A 226 14.28 13.73 9.65
N PRO A 227 13.30 14.16 8.82
CA PRO A 227 13.02 15.57 8.62
C PRO A 227 12.63 16.25 9.95
N LYS A 228 12.93 17.53 10.06
CA LYS A 228 12.40 18.32 11.19
C LYS A 228 10.87 18.38 11.12
N ASN A 229 10.22 18.18 12.26
CA ASN A 229 8.75 18.11 12.37
C ASN A 229 8.14 16.98 11.53
N HIS A 230 8.86 15.87 11.36
CA HIS A 230 8.29 14.67 10.73
C HIS A 230 7.05 14.20 11.51
N VAL A 231 6.13 13.58 10.77
CA VAL A 231 4.90 13.02 11.31
C VAL A 231 4.90 11.52 11.04
N TRP A 232 4.68 10.75 12.11
CA TRP A 232 4.37 9.33 12.02
C TRP A 232 2.87 9.15 11.93
N GLU A 233 2.43 8.47 10.90
CA GLU A 233 1.05 8.11 10.65
C GLU A 233 0.85 6.62 10.95
N SER A 234 -0.39 6.22 11.19
CA SER A 234 -0.80 4.84 11.46
C SER A 234 -1.94 4.42 10.53
N ALA A 235 -2.75 3.45 10.92
CA ALA A 235 -3.84 2.92 10.11
C ALA A 235 -4.92 3.95 9.76
N GLY A 236 -5.26 4.84 10.71
CA GLY A 236 -6.35 5.80 10.57
C GLY A 236 -5.97 7.07 9.84
N SER A 237 -6.88 7.57 9.03
CA SER A 237 -6.77 8.85 8.34
C SER A 237 -8.03 9.69 8.54
N ILE A 238 -7.90 11.01 8.37
CA ILE A 238 -9.06 11.94 8.41
C ILE A 238 -9.19 12.59 7.04
N ASN A 239 -10.41 12.56 6.47
CA ASN A 239 -10.67 13.23 5.21
C ASN A 239 -10.96 14.74 5.39
N ALA A 240 -11.10 15.44 4.27
CA ALA A 240 -11.35 16.90 4.29
C ALA A 240 -12.72 17.30 4.91
N GLN A 241 -13.62 16.36 5.17
CA GLN A 241 -14.87 16.56 5.87
C GLN A 241 -14.76 16.32 7.38
N GLY A 242 -13.57 15.91 7.86
CA GLY A 242 -13.33 15.56 9.26
C GLY A 242 -13.76 14.15 9.62
N GLU A 243 -13.99 13.30 8.62
CA GLU A 243 -14.43 11.93 8.80
C GLU A 243 -13.24 10.98 8.84
N HIS A 244 -13.24 10.11 9.82
CA HIS A 244 -12.22 9.08 9.99
C HIS A 244 -12.44 7.92 9.02
N PHE A 245 -11.36 7.34 8.47
CA PHE A 245 -11.38 6.18 7.59
C PHE A 245 -10.07 5.40 7.68
N ILE A 246 -10.06 4.15 7.19
CA ILE A 246 -8.85 3.31 7.11
C ILE A 246 -8.45 3.14 5.64
N ALA A 247 -7.28 3.66 5.28
CA ALA A 247 -6.82 3.67 3.89
C ALA A 247 -6.47 2.28 3.33
N ASN A 248 -5.89 1.41 4.14
CA ASN A 248 -5.45 0.08 3.76
C ASN A 248 -6.04 -1.00 4.68
N MET A 249 -6.64 -2.04 4.10
CA MET A 249 -7.14 -3.19 4.84
C MET A 249 -6.66 -4.50 4.18
N PRO A 250 -5.67 -5.19 4.78
CA PRO A 250 -5.08 -4.94 6.11
C PRO A 250 -4.02 -3.83 6.13
N THR A 251 -3.69 -3.32 7.33
CA THR A 251 -2.48 -2.56 7.62
C THR A 251 -1.97 -2.92 9.01
N GLU A 252 -0.64 -2.97 9.18
CA GLU A 252 0.07 -3.30 10.42
C GLU A 252 1.17 -2.28 10.73
N GLU A 253 1.25 -1.21 9.94
CA GLU A 253 2.36 -0.28 9.93
C GLU A 253 2.13 1.00 10.71
N VAL A 254 3.25 1.57 11.16
CA VAL A 254 3.40 2.98 11.53
C VAL A 254 4.51 3.54 10.65
N PHE A 255 4.21 4.54 9.83
CA PHE A 255 5.09 5.02 8.79
C PHE A 255 5.36 6.52 8.85
N SER A 256 6.44 6.95 8.24
CA SER A 256 6.84 8.35 8.01
C SER A 256 7.74 8.43 6.78
N ALA A 257 8.22 9.62 6.45
CA ALA A 257 9.24 9.78 5.43
C ALA A 257 10.61 10.11 6.05
N PRO A 258 11.71 9.49 5.60
CA PRO A 258 13.05 9.90 5.97
C PRO A 258 13.46 11.18 5.25
N ASP A 259 14.44 11.89 5.78
CA ASP A 259 15.10 12.97 5.06
C ASP A 259 15.96 12.38 3.94
N PHE A 260 15.52 12.54 2.69
CA PHE A 260 16.17 11.95 1.52
C PHE A 260 17.63 12.40 1.32
N ARG A 261 18.08 13.41 2.04
CA ARG A 261 19.45 13.93 2.01
C ARG A 261 20.40 13.19 2.95
N VAL A 262 19.84 12.35 3.86
CA VAL A 262 20.62 11.71 4.93
C VAL A 262 20.28 10.22 4.99
N ALA A 263 21.05 9.42 4.27
CA ALA A 263 21.03 7.96 4.36
C ALA A 263 22.46 7.44 4.18
N GLU A 264 22.95 6.64 5.11
CA GLU A 264 24.30 6.08 5.13
C GLU A 264 24.27 4.61 5.53
N GLY A 265 24.99 3.78 4.79
CA GLY A 265 25.12 2.36 5.08
C GLY A 265 24.51 1.47 4.01
N TYR A 266 24.04 0.29 4.42
CA TYR A 266 23.51 -0.70 3.50
C TYR A 266 22.34 -1.46 4.11
N VAL A 267 21.49 -2.01 3.24
CA VAL A 267 20.33 -2.80 3.63
C VAL A 267 20.10 -3.95 2.65
N SER A 268 19.67 -5.09 3.18
CA SER A 268 19.24 -6.24 2.39
C SER A 268 17.74 -6.48 2.55
N SER A 269 17.05 -6.82 1.45
CA SER A 269 15.66 -7.26 1.55
C SER A 269 15.56 -8.63 2.20
N THR A 270 14.47 -8.84 2.93
CA THR A 270 14.14 -10.10 3.61
C THR A 270 13.03 -10.88 2.92
N LYS A 271 12.31 -10.22 2.01
CA LYS A 271 11.21 -10.82 1.23
C LYS A 271 11.36 -10.46 -0.25
N PRO A 272 10.77 -11.24 -1.17
CA PRO A 272 10.68 -10.89 -2.58
C PRO A 272 9.85 -9.63 -2.79
N LEU A 273 10.22 -8.84 -3.81
CA LEU A 273 9.43 -7.70 -4.30
C LEU A 273 8.75 -8.10 -5.61
N SER A 274 7.42 -7.92 -5.69
CA SER A 274 6.67 -7.99 -6.95
C SER A 274 6.55 -6.61 -7.56
N TYR A 275 7.19 -6.39 -8.72
CA TYR A 275 7.20 -5.08 -9.38
C TYR A 275 7.02 -5.21 -10.89
N ASN A 276 5.97 -4.58 -11.45
CA ASN A 276 5.65 -4.59 -12.89
C ASN A 276 5.67 -5.99 -13.52
N GLY A 277 5.07 -6.99 -12.84
CA GLY A 277 5.03 -8.38 -13.31
C GLY A 277 6.36 -9.14 -13.21
N ASN A 278 7.33 -8.59 -12.48
CA ASN A 278 8.61 -9.25 -12.21
C ASN A 278 8.76 -9.52 -10.72
N ILE A 279 9.36 -10.65 -10.37
CA ILE A 279 9.77 -10.98 -9.01
C ILE A 279 11.25 -10.65 -8.85
N ILE A 280 11.54 -9.78 -7.88
CA ILE A 280 12.91 -9.36 -7.53
C ILE A 280 13.25 -9.95 -6.18
N GLU A 281 14.36 -10.70 -6.09
CA GLU A 281 14.76 -11.41 -4.87
C GLU A 281 16.21 -11.07 -4.48
N GLY A 282 16.51 -11.08 -3.17
CA GLY A 282 17.85 -10.84 -2.65
C GLY A 282 18.38 -9.44 -2.95
N ILE A 283 17.50 -8.43 -2.80
CA ILE A 283 17.87 -7.02 -3.05
C ILE A 283 18.90 -6.56 -2.01
N LYS A 284 19.95 -5.90 -2.47
CA LYS A 284 20.94 -5.20 -1.64
C LYS A 284 21.09 -3.78 -2.14
N VAL A 285 21.02 -2.82 -1.22
CA VAL A 285 21.08 -1.39 -1.51
C VAL A 285 22.13 -0.75 -0.63
N THR A 286 23.00 0.08 -1.21
CA THR A 286 23.99 0.88 -0.49
C THR A 286 23.66 2.36 -0.65
N PHE A 287 23.67 3.07 0.48
CA PHE A 287 23.41 4.50 0.55
C PHE A 287 24.64 5.29 0.94
N LYS A 288 24.78 6.44 0.33
CA LYS A 288 25.76 7.47 0.70
C LYS A 288 25.17 8.86 0.44
N ASP A 289 25.34 9.76 1.39
CA ASP A 289 24.86 11.15 1.29
C ASP A 289 23.36 11.21 0.87
N GLY A 290 22.52 10.34 1.44
CA GLY A 290 21.08 10.27 1.16
C GLY A 290 20.69 9.56 -0.14
N GLN A 291 21.65 9.14 -0.96
CA GLN A 291 21.38 8.59 -2.29
C GLN A 291 21.80 7.12 -2.39
N ILE A 292 21.01 6.35 -3.11
CA ILE A 292 21.40 5.00 -3.52
C ILE A 292 22.60 5.11 -4.49
N THR A 293 23.73 4.55 -4.09
CA THR A 293 24.96 4.50 -4.89
C THR A 293 25.14 3.17 -5.59
N GLU A 294 24.72 2.08 -4.95
CA GLU A 294 24.77 0.73 -5.50
C GLU A 294 23.48 -0.01 -5.20
N VAL A 295 23.03 -0.80 -6.16
CA VAL A 295 21.91 -1.72 -6.01
C VAL A 295 22.17 -2.99 -6.79
N SER A 296 21.82 -4.12 -6.20
CA SER A 296 21.87 -5.44 -6.84
C SER A 296 20.73 -6.32 -6.35
N ALA A 297 20.41 -7.35 -7.12
CA ALA A 297 19.45 -8.38 -6.72
C ALA A 297 19.91 -9.75 -7.26
N GLU A 298 19.63 -10.82 -6.53
CA GLU A 298 19.91 -12.19 -6.96
C GLU A 298 19.06 -12.61 -8.15
N LYS A 299 17.81 -12.14 -8.17
CA LYS A 299 16.86 -12.30 -9.27
C LYS A 299 16.23 -10.94 -9.60
N GLY A 300 16.04 -10.64 -10.88
CA GLY A 300 15.48 -9.36 -11.31
C GLY A 300 16.43 -8.16 -11.21
N ASP A 301 17.74 -8.37 -11.14
CA ASP A 301 18.78 -7.35 -10.96
C ASP A 301 18.66 -6.18 -11.95
N LYS A 302 18.40 -6.49 -13.24
CA LYS A 302 18.21 -5.42 -14.24
C LYS A 302 16.97 -4.57 -13.94
N VAL A 303 15.87 -5.19 -13.55
CA VAL A 303 14.61 -4.48 -13.24
C VAL A 303 14.81 -3.57 -12.04
N MET A 304 15.53 -4.05 -11.03
CA MET A 304 15.86 -3.26 -9.84
C MET A 304 16.77 -2.08 -10.15
N LYS A 305 17.78 -2.27 -10.99
CA LYS A 305 18.67 -1.19 -11.47
C LYS A 305 17.91 -0.16 -12.31
N ASP A 306 17.05 -0.61 -13.23
CA ASP A 306 16.23 0.28 -14.04
C ASP A 306 15.27 1.10 -13.15
N LEU A 307 14.67 0.48 -12.12
CA LEU A 307 13.84 1.19 -11.14
C LEU A 307 14.60 2.34 -10.49
N VAL A 308 15.80 2.08 -9.98
CA VAL A 308 16.58 3.07 -9.20
C VAL A 308 17.22 4.14 -10.08
N PHE A 309 17.77 3.76 -11.24
CA PHE A 309 18.62 4.66 -12.01
C PHE A 309 17.96 5.31 -13.23
N GLU A 310 16.83 4.76 -13.72
CA GLU A 310 16.14 5.31 -14.89
C GLU A 310 14.92 6.19 -14.52
N ASN A 311 14.50 6.21 -13.24
CA ASN A 311 13.40 7.06 -12.79
C ASN A 311 13.92 8.28 -12.00
N ASN A 312 13.37 9.45 -12.30
CA ASN A 312 13.74 10.68 -11.62
C ASN A 312 13.43 10.58 -10.11
N GLY A 313 14.40 10.94 -9.28
CA GLY A 313 14.26 10.95 -7.82
C GLY A 313 14.26 9.57 -7.15
N ALA A 314 14.33 8.46 -7.91
CA ALA A 314 14.29 7.10 -7.36
C ALA A 314 15.55 6.69 -6.59
N ARG A 315 16.60 7.49 -6.62
CA ARG A 315 17.81 7.25 -5.79
C ARG A 315 17.64 7.69 -4.34
N GLY A 316 16.57 8.39 -4.02
CA GLY A 316 16.21 8.77 -2.65
C GLY A 316 15.08 7.91 -2.09
N LEU A 317 15.01 7.82 -0.77
CA LEU A 317 13.90 7.16 -0.08
C LEU A 317 12.73 8.12 0.10
N GLY A 318 11.51 7.58 0.03
CA GLY A 318 10.25 8.28 0.25
C GLY A 318 9.49 7.82 1.48
N GLU A 319 9.81 6.63 2.01
CA GLU A 319 9.12 6.10 3.17
C GLU A 319 10.03 5.26 4.05
N VAL A 320 9.72 5.28 5.32
CA VAL A 320 10.18 4.39 6.35
C VAL A 320 8.99 3.88 7.15
N ALA A 321 8.75 2.58 7.10
CA ALA A 321 7.64 1.94 7.79
C ALA A 321 8.12 0.92 8.82
N LEU A 322 7.46 0.94 9.98
CA LEU A 322 7.73 0.08 11.12
C LEU A 322 6.56 -0.89 11.29
N VAL A 323 6.83 -2.17 11.09
CA VAL A 323 5.86 -3.26 11.18
C VAL A 323 6.42 -4.35 12.09
N SER A 324 5.66 -4.71 13.12
CA SER A 324 6.03 -5.78 14.05
C SER A 324 6.09 -7.13 13.34
N ASP A 325 7.17 -7.89 13.49
CA ASP A 325 7.29 -9.25 12.94
C ASP A 325 6.21 -10.21 13.46
N PRO A 326 5.75 -10.15 14.73
CA PRO A 326 4.58 -10.88 15.20
C PRO A 326 3.23 -10.52 14.56
N SER A 327 3.19 -9.72 13.48
CA SER A 327 1.94 -9.39 12.76
C SER A 327 1.28 -10.64 12.15
N PRO A 328 -0.04 -10.64 11.97
CA PRO A 328 -0.75 -11.78 11.35
C PRO A 328 -0.25 -12.12 9.95
N ILE A 329 0.19 -11.10 9.19
CA ILE A 329 0.71 -11.28 7.83
C ILE A 329 2.09 -11.94 7.89
N SER A 330 3.00 -11.44 8.72
CA SER A 330 4.33 -12.03 8.90
C SER A 330 4.26 -13.47 9.38
N GLN A 331 3.43 -13.72 10.39
CA GLN A 331 3.27 -15.05 10.99
C GLN A 331 2.60 -16.07 10.05
N SER A 332 1.98 -15.64 8.97
CA SER A 332 1.48 -16.55 7.92
C SER A 332 2.60 -17.30 7.22
N GLY A 333 3.81 -16.75 7.17
CA GLY A 333 4.95 -17.26 6.42
C GLY A 333 4.73 -17.25 4.90
N ILE A 334 3.72 -16.55 4.42
CA ILE A 334 3.30 -16.53 3.01
C ILE A 334 3.86 -15.27 2.34
N THR A 335 4.34 -15.40 1.12
CA THR A 335 4.53 -14.29 0.19
C THR A 335 3.27 -14.15 -0.65
N PHE A 336 2.59 -13.02 -0.54
CA PHE A 336 1.31 -12.82 -1.20
C PHE A 336 1.44 -12.36 -2.65
N PHE A 337 2.61 -11.89 -3.08
CA PHE A 337 2.80 -11.25 -4.38
C PHE A 337 1.83 -10.09 -4.62
N ASN A 338 1.48 -9.41 -3.54
CA ASN A 338 0.57 -8.29 -3.49
C ASN A 338 1.11 -7.28 -2.48
N THR A 339 1.46 -6.07 -2.95
CA THR A 339 2.12 -5.04 -2.15
C THR A 339 1.36 -4.73 -0.87
N LEU A 340 0.02 -4.60 -0.91
CA LEU A 340 -0.81 -4.34 0.27
C LEU A 340 -0.57 -5.33 1.43
N PHE A 341 -0.29 -6.61 1.12
CA PHE A 341 0.00 -7.62 2.14
C PHE A 341 1.50 -7.68 2.44
N ASP A 342 2.33 -7.73 1.40
CA ASP A 342 3.76 -8.02 1.57
C ASP A 342 4.49 -6.86 2.29
N GLU A 343 4.11 -5.59 2.06
CA GLU A 343 4.61 -4.43 2.80
C GLU A 343 4.23 -4.51 4.28
N ASN A 344 3.02 -4.92 4.58
CA ASN A 344 2.50 -5.08 5.94
C ASN A 344 2.99 -6.36 6.65
N ALA A 345 3.87 -7.13 6.02
CA ALA A 345 4.51 -8.30 6.61
C ALA A 345 5.82 -7.97 7.35
N SER A 346 6.41 -6.80 7.17
CA SER A 346 7.69 -6.45 7.81
C SER A 346 8.00 -4.96 7.72
N ASN A 347 8.97 -4.51 8.51
CA ASN A 347 9.56 -3.19 8.28
C ASN A 347 9.97 -3.06 6.83
N HIS A 348 9.68 -1.92 6.20
CA HIS A 348 10.00 -1.67 4.81
C HIS A 348 10.48 -0.24 4.58
N LEU A 349 11.06 -0.02 3.42
CA LEU A 349 11.48 1.29 2.93
C LEU A 349 10.90 1.48 1.53
N ALA A 350 10.44 2.68 1.21
CA ALA A 350 10.06 3.00 -0.16
C ALA A 350 11.16 3.73 -0.90
N ILE A 351 11.50 3.22 -2.07
CA ILE A 351 12.29 3.93 -3.08
C ILE A 351 11.39 4.94 -3.76
N GLY A 352 11.76 6.22 -3.74
CA GLY A 352 11.07 7.24 -4.51
C GLY A 352 10.35 8.31 -3.71
N SER A 353 9.10 8.62 -4.10
CA SER A 353 8.38 9.81 -3.65
C SER A 353 7.81 9.66 -2.23
N ALA A 354 7.95 10.69 -1.41
CA ALA A 354 7.37 10.76 -0.07
C ALA A 354 5.94 11.35 -0.08
N TYR A 355 5.14 10.98 0.91
CA TYR A 355 3.86 11.64 1.19
C TYR A 355 4.10 13.01 1.85
N ALA A 356 3.33 14.02 1.42
CA ALA A 356 3.43 15.36 1.97
C ALA A 356 3.05 15.42 3.45
N THR A 357 2.10 14.59 3.88
CA THR A 357 1.62 14.47 5.26
C THR A 357 2.68 13.98 6.24
N SER A 358 3.77 13.39 5.76
CA SER A 358 4.89 12.93 6.60
C SER A 358 5.68 14.05 7.29
N VAL A 359 5.37 15.33 7.02
CA VAL A 359 5.85 16.49 7.79
C VAL A 359 4.70 17.39 8.16
N LYS A 360 4.77 18.02 9.34
CA LYS A 360 3.72 18.89 9.84
C LYS A 360 3.47 20.07 8.91
N GLY A 361 2.24 20.17 8.40
CA GLY A 361 1.82 21.21 7.48
C GLY A 361 2.18 20.95 6.02
N GLY A 362 2.76 19.79 5.70
CA GLY A 362 3.16 19.44 4.35
C GLY A 362 2.00 19.34 3.36
N GLU A 363 0.79 19.03 3.86
CA GLU A 363 -0.45 19.04 3.07
C GLU A 363 -0.79 20.42 2.48
N ASN A 364 -0.18 21.49 2.99
CA ASN A 364 -0.37 22.87 2.53
C ASN A 364 0.74 23.32 1.57
N PHE A 365 1.76 22.52 1.31
CA PHE A 365 2.80 22.87 0.35
C PHE A 365 2.26 22.82 -1.07
N GLU A 366 2.55 23.87 -1.84
CA GLU A 366 2.03 24.03 -3.21
C GLU A 366 3.00 23.53 -4.28
N THR A 367 4.30 23.45 -3.93
CA THR A 367 5.37 23.13 -4.87
C THR A 367 6.18 21.91 -4.44
N GLU A 368 6.79 21.22 -5.41
CA GLU A 368 7.74 20.14 -5.14
C GLU A 368 9.00 20.65 -4.43
N GLU A 369 9.36 21.91 -4.64
CA GLU A 369 10.53 22.54 -4.01
C GLU A 369 10.31 22.68 -2.50
N GLU A 370 9.16 23.15 -2.04
CA GLU A 370 8.81 23.23 -0.61
C GLU A 370 8.88 21.85 0.06
N LEU A 371 8.39 20.80 -0.61
CA LEU A 371 8.49 19.42 -0.10
C LEU A 371 9.95 18.99 0.03
N ARG A 372 10.78 19.25 -0.98
CA ARG A 372 12.21 18.92 -0.96
C ARG A 372 12.99 19.71 0.09
N GLU A 373 12.70 20.99 0.27
CA GLU A 373 13.29 21.81 1.34
C GLU A 373 12.95 21.26 2.74
N ALA A 374 11.73 20.75 2.92
CA ALA A 374 11.31 20.06 4.13
C ALA A 374 11.97 18.69 4.33
N GLY A 375 12.74 18.18 3.38
CA GLY A 375 13.44 16.89 3.44
C GLY A 375 12.69 15.73 2.78
N LEU A 376 11.53 15.98 2.14
CA LEU A 376 10.73 14.96 1.50
C LEU A 376 11.19 14.72 0.05
N ASN A 377 11.42 13.46 -0.30
CA ASN A 377 11.82 13.10 -1.65
C ASN A 377 10.65 13.23 -2.64
N ARG A 378 10.98 13.67 -3.85
CA ARG A 378 10.05 13.72 -4.98
C ARG A 378 10.61 12.89 -6.13
N ALA A 379 9.78 11.95 -6.60
CA ALA A 379 10.15 11.01 -7.64
C ALA A 379 8.95 10.64 -8.51
N ASP A 380 9.22 10.01 -9.65
CA ASP A 380 8.19 9.50 -10.55
C ASP A 380 7.59 8.16 -10.05
N VAL A 381 8.23 7.54 -9.07
CA VAL A 381 7.87 6.23 -8.50
C VAL A 381 7.76 6.28 -6.97
N HIS A 382 7.06 5.28 -6.41
CA HIS A 382 7.06 4.92 -5.01
C HIS A 382 6.96 3.39 -4.95
N VAL A 383 8.01 2.73 -4.43
CA VAL A 383 8.11 1.27 -4.46
C VAL A 383 8.70 0.76 -3.16
N ASP A 384 7.90 0.01 -2.42
CA ASP A 384 8.24 -0.57 -1.13
C ASP A 384 9.04 -1.86 -1.30
N PHE A 385 10.08 -2.02 -0.48
CA PHE A 385 10.82 -3.27 -0.38
C PHE A 385 11.05 -3.64 1.09
N MET A 386 10.77 -4.89 1.43
CA MET A 386 10.71 -5.39 2.79
C MET A 386 12.10 -5.71 3.31
N ILE A 387 12.43 -5.17 4.49
CA ILE A 387 13.75 -5.29 5.13
C ILE A 387 13.68 -5.91 6.53
N GLY A 388 12.48 -5.99 7.12
CA GLY A 388 12.27 -6.44 8.49
C GLY A 388 12.29 -7.97 8.63
N GLY A 389 12.44 -8.42 9.86
CA GLY A 389 12.41 -9.82 10.26
C GLY A 389 12.69 -9.96 11.76
N PRO A 390 12.71 -11.20 12.29
CA PRO A 390 12.83 -11.46 13.73
C PRO A 390 14.17 -11.04 14.34
N GLU A 391 15.15 -10.66 13.55
CA GLU A 391 16.47 -10.19 14.05
C GLU A 391 16.66 -8.67 13.87
N MET A 392 15.63 -7.96 13.37
CA MET A 392 15.72 -6.51 13.14
C MET A 392 15.69 -5.76 14.47
N ASN A 393 16.66 -4.86 14.63
CA ASN A 393 16.67 -3.85 15.67
C ASN A 393 16.62 -2.46 15.05
N VAL A 394 15.88 -1.55 15.66
CA VAL A 394 15.81 -0.14 15.25
C VAL A 394 16.01 0.74 16.46
N ASP A 395 16.95 1.66 16.36
CA ASP A 395 17.22 2.68 17.35
C ASP A 395 16.81 4.06 16.85
N GLY A 396 16.08 4.81 17.66
CA GLY A 396 15.86 6.24 17.48
C GLY A 396 16.97 7.04 18.15
N ILE A 397 17.52 8.03 17.45
CA ILE A 397 18.58 8.88 17.97
C ILE A 397 18.02 10.29 18.14
N ARG A 398 18.06 10.81 19.36
CA ARG A 398 17.65 12.19 19.69
C ARG A 398 18.71 13.21 19.30
N GLU A 399 18.36 14.49 19.27
CA GLU A 399 19.28 15.59 18.92
C GLU A 399 20.50 15.67 19.89
N ASP A 400 20.34 15.29 21.13
CA ASP A 400 21.43 15.23 22.14
C ASP A 400 22.31 13.96 22.01
N GLY A 401 22.04 13.10 21.04
CA GLY A 401 22.75 11.84 20.82
C GLY A 401 22.24 10.67 21.66
N THR A 402 21.20 10.86 22.48
CA THR A 402 20.60 9.76 23.24
C THR A 402 19.97 8.74 22.30
N VAL A 403 20.31 7.46 22.52
CA VAL A 403 19.78 6.32 21.76
C VAL A 403 18.61 5.70 22.51
N VAL A 404 17.49 5.55 21.84
CA VAL A 404 16.25 4.94 22.35
C VAL A 404 15.90 3.73 21.50
N PRO A 405 15.77 2.51 22.08
CA PRO A 405 15.32 1.35 21.32
C PRO A 405 13.87 1.54 20.87
N ILE A 406 13.64 1.41 19.55
CA ILE A 406 12.29 1.40 18.96
C ILE A 406 11.87 -0.04 18.68
N PHE A 407 12.76 -0.85 18.09
CA PHE A 407 12.57 -2.27 17.86
C PHE A 407 13.71 -3.08 18.45
N ARG A 408 13.36 -4.27 18.96
CA ARG A 408 14.31 -5.31 19.36
C ARG A 408 13.77 -6.66 18.93
N ASN A 409 14.62 -7.42 18.25
CA ASN A 409 14.26 -8.76 17.74
C ASN A 409 12.94 -8.76 16.93
N GLY A 410 12.80 -7.79 16.04
CA GLY A 410 11.65 -7.68 15.14
C GLY A 410 10.36 -7.16 15.76
N ASP A 411 10.34 -6.77 17.04
CA ASP A 411 9.12 -6.29 17.71
C ASP A 411 9.35 -4.96 18.44
N TRP A 412 8.24 -4.27 18.74
CA TRP A 412 8.24 -2.99 19.42
C TRP A 412 8.90 -3.08 20.81
N ALA A 413 9.82 -2.17 21.09
CA ALA A 413 10.49 -1.99 22.37
C ALA A 413 10.03 -0.73 23.13
N ILE A 414 9.10 0.04 22.54
CA ILE A 414 8.50 1.27 23.08
C ILE A 414 7.04 1.07 23.44
#